data_6e54cff96b72c9b624f22ea70042813b
#
_entry.id   6e54cff96b72c9b624f22ea70042813b
#
_cell.length_a   1.000
_cell.length_b   1.000
_cell.length_c   1.000
_cell.angle_alpha   90.00
_cell.angle_beta   90.00
_cell.angle_gamma   90.00
#
_symmetry.space_group_name_H-M   'P 1'
#
loop_
_entity.id
_entity.type
_entity.pdbx_description
1 polymer ?
#
loop_
_entity_poly.entity_id
_entity_poly.type
_entity_poly.pdbx_seq_one_letter_code
_entity_poly.pdbx_strand_id
1 'polypeptide(L)'
;MADEKNNKSVTESVLGDMFGLSVDKQPAPELPKDQLVLEVLEDRTRLMVQGILYLLLAFAALALTFFFWVYANVSGNILGLVGVIAGLTITWFASRAMGKHFSRFASGIHVIDFGQKNVFIFAKSDKRKALVVPYTKIKSYKLIRQGKALRLLLEGAWVSHPSGFEFVDINRPFMATTLDQIQEQIEQLMAQHKVKETR
;
A
#
# COMPACT_ATOMS: atom_id res chain seq x y z
N MET A 1 1.63 -15.53 37.23
CA MET A 1 2.46 -15.23 36.01
C MET A 1 1.75 -15.51 34.68
N ALA A 2 0.55 -16.06 34.66
CA ALA A 2 -0.22 -16.35 33.42
C ALA A 2 -1.15 -15.19 32.97
N ASP A 3 -1.59 -14.32 33.89
CA ASP A 3 -2.55 -13.24 33.59
C ASP A 3 -1.97 -12.01 32.88
N GLU A 4 -0.67 -11.76 33.04
CA GLU A 4 -0.04 -10.57 32.48
C GLU A 4 0.21 -10.67 30.94
N LYS A 5 0.36 -11.90 30.42
CA LYS A 5 0.49 -12.15 28.98
C LYS A 5 -0.82 -12.00 28.23
N ASN A 6 -1.96 -12.27 28.88
CA ASN A 6 -3.26 -12.21 28.25
C ASN A 6 -3.76 -10.76 28.13
N ASN A 7 -3.46 -9.92 29.12
CA ASN A 7 -3.84 -8.50 29.10
C ASN A 7 -3.09 -7.68 28.05
N LYS A 8 -1.84 -8.04 27.74
CA LYS A 8 -1.04 -7.36 26.70
C LYS A 8 -1.57 -7.61 25.30
N SER A 9 -2.05 -8.82 25.04
CA SER A 9 -2.60 -9.19 23.73
C SER A 9 -3.96 -8.52 23.45
N VAL A 10 -4.78 -8.32 24.47
CA VAL A 10 -6.09 -7.66 24.35
C VAL A 10 -5.93 -6.16 24.13
N THR A 11 -5.01 -5.50 24.84
CA THR A 11 -4.75 -4.06 24.66
C THR A 11 -4.13 -3.75 23.29
N GLU A 12 -3.23 -4.61 22.80
CA GLU A 12 -2.65 -4.48 21.46
C GLU A 12 -3.68 -4.71 20.34
N SER A 13 -4.66 -5.62 20.54
CA SER A 13 -5.71 -5.83 19.56
C SER A 13 -6.71 -4.68 19.51
N VAL A 14 -7.10 -4.14 20.67
CA VAL A 14 -8.04 -3.00 20.75
C VAL A 14 -7.43 -1.71 20.20
N LEU A 15 -6.16 -1.43 20.50
CA LEU A 15 -5.44 -0.31 19.91
C LEU A 15 -5.23 -0.51 18.39
N GLY A 16 -4.95 -1.73 17.94
CA GLY A 16 -4.83 -2.07 16.52
C GLY A 16 -6.13 -1.81 15.76
N ASP A 17 -7.28 -2.20 16.30
CA ASP A 17 -8.59 -1.96 15.70
C ASP A 17 -9.00 -0.49 15.72
N MET A 18 -8.71 0.23 16.80
CA MET A 18 -9.00 1.67 16.91
C MET A 18 -8.24 2.53 15.91
N PHE A 19 -7.00 2.15 15.59
CA PHE A 19 -6.15 2.88 14.64
C PHE A 19 -6.13 2.25 13.24
N GLY A 20 -6.91 1.20 12.98
CA GLY A 20 -6.90 0.47 11.72
C GLY A 20 -5.56 -0.26 11.48
N LEU A 21 -4.83 -0.52 12.57
CA LEU A 21 -3.56 -1.24 12.61
C LEU A 21 -3.75 -2.72 12.93
N SER A 22 -4.99 -3.25 12.84
CA SER A 22 -5.23 -4.68 13.04
C SER A 22 -4.34 -5.47 12.07
N VAL A 23 -3.19 -5.80 12.58
CA VAL A 23 -2.31 -6.80 11.96
C VAL A 23 -3.00 -8.13 12.25
N ASP A 24 -3.90 -8.51 11.37
CA ASP A 24 -4.43 -9.86 11.34
C ASP A 24 -3.22 -10.81 11.30
N LYS A 25 -2.98 -11.51 12.40
CA LYS A 25 -1.89 -12.49 12.55
C LYS A 25 -2.14 -13.76 11.73
N GLN A 26 -2.91 -13.69 10.65
CA GLN A 26 -2.97 -14.79 9.71
C GLN A 26 -1.57 -14.95 9.10
N PRO A 27 -0.97 -16.14 9.16
CA PRO A 27 0.27 -16.39 8.47
C PRO A 27 0.08 -15.96 7.02
N ALA A 28 1.05 -15.20 6.51
CA ALA A 28 1.05 -14.85 5.09
C ALA A 28 0.89 -16.15 4.30
N PRO A 29 0.02 -16.20 3.28
CA PRO A 29 -0.12 -17.39 2.47
C PRO A 29 1.28 -17.79 2.01
N GLU A 30 1.65 -19.06 2.27
CA GLU A 30 2.93 -19.58 1.81
C GLU A 30 2.96 -19.42 0.30
N LEU A 31 3.76 -18.46 -0.17
CA LEU A 31 4.01 -18.31 -1.59
C LEU A 31 4.67 -19.59 -2.09
N PRO A 32 4.27 -20.11 -3.25
CA PRO A 32 4.95 -21.30 -3.80
C PRO A 32 6.44 -21.03 -3.80
N LYS A 33 7.23 -22.03 -3.39
CA LYS A 33 8.70 -21.97 -3.31
C LYS A 33 9.28 -21.80 -4.73
N ASP A 34 9.19 -20.57 -5.22
CA ASP A 34 9.81 -20.14 -6.47
C ASP A 34 10.97 -19.21 -6.12
N GLN A 35 12.10 -19.39 -6.77
CA GLN A 35 13.26 -18.54 -6.53
C GLN A 35 12.98 -17.19 -7.16
N LEU A 36 12.89 -16.14 -6.33
CA LEU A 36 12.66 -14.77 -6.79
C LEU A 36 13.90 -14.26 -7.53
N VAL A 37 13.68 -13.67 -8.69
CA VAL A 37 14.70 -13.08 -9.56
C VAL A 37 14.67 -11.56 -9.45
N LEU A 38 13.48 -10.97 -9.40
CA LEU A 38 13.29 -9.53 -9.29
C LEU A 38 12.15 -9.23 -8.32
N GLU A 39 12.43 -8.45 -7.29
CA GLU A 39 11.45 -7.96 -6.32
C GLU A 39 11.22 -6.46 -6.55
N VAL A 40 9.98 -6.07 -6.79
CA VAL A 40 9.60 -4.68 -6.95
C VAL A 40 8.83 -4.23 -5.72
N LEU A 41 9.50 -3.44 -4.90
CA LEU A 41 8.97 -2.92 -3.63
C LEU A 41 8.43 -1.51 -3.80
N GLU A 42 7.39 -1.18 -3.04
CA GLU A 42 6.90 0.21 -2.94
C GLU A 42 7.94 1.09 -2.21
N ASP A 43 7.99 2.37 -2.57
CA ASP A 43 8.90 3.34 -1.96
C ASP A 43 8.59 3.55 -0.47
N ARG A 44 9.38 2.91 0.39
CA ARG A 44 9.24 2.99 1.85
C ARG A 44 9.39 4.42 2.39
N THR A 45 10.31 5.20 1.82
CA THR A 45 10.53 6.58 2.28
C THR A 45 9.34 7.45 1.97
N ARG A 46 8.76 7.29 0.78
CA ARG A 46 7.53 8.00 0.42
C ARG A 46 6.39 7.66 1.37
N LEU A 47 6.22 6.39 1.72
CA LEU A 47 5.20 5.96 2.67
C LEU A 47 5.42 6.54 4.05
N MET A 48 6.67 6.55 4.53
CA MET A 48 7.04 7.13 5.81
C MET A 48 6.78 8.64 5.83
N VAL A 49 7.23 9.37 4.81
CA VAL A 49 7.04 10.82 4.71
C VAL A 49 5.54 11.16 4.63
N GLN A 50 4.76 10.43 3.84
CA GLN A 50 3.32 10.63 3.80
C GLN A 50 2.65 10.31 5.13
N GLY A 51 3.06 9.23 5.80
CA GLY A 51 2.59 8.90 7.14
C GLY A 51 2.85 10.01 8.15
N ILE A 52 4.06 10.59 8.15
CA ILE A 52 4.44 11.71 9.02
C ILE A 52 3.63 12.97 8.68
N LEU A 53 3.42 13.28 7.40
CA LEU A 53 2.60 14.44 7.01
C LEU A 53 1.16 14.31 7.50
N TYR A 54 0.55 13.13 7.38
CA TYR A 54 -0.79 12.89 7.92
C TYR A 54 -0.83 12.92 9.45
N LEU A 55 0.23 12.48 10.12
CA LEU A 55 0.37 12.61 11.56
C LEU A 55 0.37 14.08 11.98
N LEU A 56 1.19 14.92 11.34
CA LEU A 56 1.24 16.36 11.59
C LEU A 56 -0.10 17.04 11.30
N LEU A 57 -0.76 16.66 10.21
CA LEU A 57 -2.10 17.15 9.89
C LEU A 57 -3.12 16.78 10.95
N ALA A 58 -3.07 15.55 11.48
CA ALA A 58 -3.97 15.11 12.55
C ALA A 58 -3.74 15.92 13.84
N PHE A 59 -2.49 16.17 14.22
CA PHE A 59 -2.17 17.01 15.38
C PHE A 59 -2.63 18.47 15.19
N ALA A 60 -2.38 19.06 14.03
CA ALA A 60 -2.84 20.41 13.71
C ALA A 60 -4.37 20.53 13.77
N ALA A 61 -5.08 19.54 13.17
CA ALA A 61 -6.53 19.51 13.21
C ALA A 61 -7.07 19.34 14.63
N LEU A 62 -6.42 18.54 15.47
CA LEU A 62 -6.78 18.36 16.88
C LEU A 62 -6.59 19.66 17.67
N ALA A 63 -5.48 20.36 17.46
CA ALA A 63 -5.21 21.66 18.11
C ALA A 63 -6.27 22.72 17.69
N LEU A 64 -6.61 22.77 16.40
CA LEU A 64 -7.68 23.64 15.91
C LEU A 64 -9.04 23.27 16.49
N THR A 65 -9.35 21.99 16.61
CA THR A 65 -10.57 21.48 17.24
C THR A 65 -10.68 21.99 18.69
N PHE A 66 -9.57 21.88 19.44
CA PHE A 66 -9.52 22.36 20.82
C PHE A 66 -9.72 23.89 20.88
N PHE A 67 -9.09 24.64 19.99
CA PHE A 67 -9.28 26.10 19.89
C PHE A 67 -10.75 26.46 19.63
N PHE A 68 -11.39 25.83 18.66
CA PHE A 68 -12.79 26.07 18.35
C PHE A 68 -13.74 25.64 19.46
N TRP A 69 -13.39 24.58 20.20
CA TRP A 69 -14.15 24.18 21.38
C TRP A 69 -14.09 25.22 22.49
N VAL A 70 -12.92 25.74 22.81
CA VAL A 70 -12.75 26.84 23.79
C VAL A 70 -13.51 28.08 23.31
N TYR A 71 -13.36 28.45 22.04
CA TYR A 71 -14.05 29.59 21.45
C TYR A 71 -15.58 29.45 21.54
N ALA A 72 -16.13 28.28 21.23
CA ALA A 72 -17.57 28.02 21.32
C ALA A 72 -18.10 28.18 22.76
N ASN A 73 -17.33 27.70 23.76
CA ASN A 73 -17.70 27.80 25.18
C ASN A 73 -17.65 29.24 25.71
N VAL A 74 -16.67 30.04 25.25
CA VAL A 74 -16.51 31.42 25.72
C VAL A 74 -17.46 32.39 25.02
N SER A 75 -17.63 32.24 23.69
CA SER A 75 -18.42 33.17 22.88
C SER A 75 -19.90 32.77 22.72
N GLY A 76 -20.26 31.54 23.03
CA GLY A 76 -21.57 30.97 22.75
C GLY A 76 -21.93 30.89 21.26
N ASN A 77 -20.91 31.05 20.36
CA ASN A 77 -21.12 31.15 18.92
C ASN A 77 -21.21 29.79 18.28
N ILE A 78 -22.27 29.55 17.50
CA ILE A 78 -22.51 28.29 16.77
C ILE A 78 -21.38 27.96 15.77
N LEU A 79 -20.68 28.98 15.23
CA LEU A 79 -19.53 28.79 14.35
C LEU A 79 -18.39 28.01 15.03
N GLY A 80 -18.25 28.18 16.36
CA GLY A 80 -17.31 27.38 17.12
C GLY A 80 -17.63 25.88 17.07
N LEU A 81 -18.89 25.51 17.22
CA LEU A 81 -19.34 24.11 17.12
C LEU A 81 -19.12 23.53 15.72
N VAL A 82 -19.40 24.30 14.68
CA VAL A 82 -19.08 23.88 13.30
C VAL A 82 -17.59 23.63 13.13
N GLY A 83 -16.74 24.50 13.68
CA GLY A 83 -15.29 24.31 13.68
C GLY A 83 -14.84 23.04 14.40
N VAL A 84 -15.47 22.70 15.54
CA VAL A 84 -15.21 21.45 16.26
C VAL A 84 -15.54 20.22 15.41
N ILE A 85 -16.72 20.20 14.79
CA ILE A 85 -17.14 19.07 13.95
C ILE A 85 -16.20 18.91 12.75
N ALA A 86 -15.86 20.01 12.07
CA ALA A 86 -14.93 19.99 10.95
C ALA A 86 -13.55 19.50 11.36
N GLY A 87 -13.01 19.99 12.49
CA GLY A 87 -11.72 19.58 13.01
C GLY A 87 -11.67 18.08 13.39
N LEU A 88 -12.71 17.57 14.06
CA LEU A 88 -12.82 16.13 14.37
C LEU A 88 -12.88 15.28 13.10
N THR A 89 -13.62 15.73 12.09
CA THR A 89 -13.73 15.03 10.80
C THR A 89 -12.36 14.96 10.11
N ILE A 90 -11.63 16.07 10.04
CA ILE A 90 -10.29 16.11 9.43
C ILE A 90 -9.33 15.21 10.24
N THR A 91 -9.38 15.28 11.57
CA THR A 91 -8.54 14.44 12.45
C THR A 91 -8.80 12.95 12.18
N TRP A 92 -10.05 12.54 12.06
CA TRP A 92 -10.41 11.16 11.76
C TRP A 92 -9.87 10.69 10.41
N PHE A 93 -10.07 11.48 9.34
CA PHE A 93 -9.55 11.15 8.01
C PHE A 93 -8.03 11.11 7.97
N ALA A 94 -7.35 12.09 8.61
CA ALA A 94 -5.90 12.13 8.67
C ALA A 94 -5.33 10.93 9.44
N SER A 95 -5.93 10.56 10.59
CA SER A 95 -5.52 9.41 11.38
C SER A 95 -5.69 8.10 10.61
N ARG A 96 -6.81 7.95 9.88
CA ARG A 96 -7.04 6.78 9.03
C ARG A 96 -6.05 6.69 7.88
N ALA A 97 -5.73 7.82 7.24
CA ALA A 97 -4.73 7.87 6.17
C ALA A 97 -3.32 7.55 6.71
N MET A 98 -2.95 8.13 7.84
CA MET A 98 -1.71 7.84 8.56
C MET A 98 -1.58 6.34 8.86
N GLY A 99 -2.61 5.73 9.45
CA GLY A 99 -2.61 4.29 9.76
C GLY A 99 -2.37 3.42 8.54
N LYS A 100 -2.99 3.75 7.39
CA LYS A 100 -2.75 3.05 6.12
C LYS A 100 -1.29 3.15 5.66
N HIS A 101 -0.67 4.32 5.75
CA HIS A 101 0.72 4.52 5.31
C HIS A 101 1.70 3.80 6.21
N PHE A 102 1.53 3.87 7.53
CA PHE A 102 2.40 3.16 8.48
C PHE A 102 2.21 1.64 8.43
N SER A 103 0.98 1.16 8.29
CA SER A 103 0.73 -0.27 8.11
C SER A 103 1.42 -0.79 6.85
N ARG A 104 1.33 -0.05 5.74
CA ARG A 104 2.05 -0.35 4.52
C ARG A 104 3.56 -0.33 4.71
N PHE A 105 4.10 0.66 5.39
CA PHE A 105 5.52 0.75 5.71
C PHE A 105 6.00 -0.47 6.51
N ALA A 106 5.22 -0.92 7.50
CA ALA A 106 5.57 -2.03 8.37
C ALA A 106 5.48 -3.41 7.67
N SER A 107 4.58 -3.58 6.71
CA SER A 107 4.33 -4.88 6.08
C SER A 107 5.29 -5.24 4.93
N GLY A 108 6.28 -4.40 4.60
CA GLY A 108 7.27 -4.67 3.56
C GLY A 108 6.61 -4.92 2.19
N ILE A 109 6.16 -3.87 1.52
CA ILE A 109 5.16 -3.99 0.48
C ILE A 109 5.78 -4.35 -0.86
N HIS A 110 5.57 -5.57 -1.26
CA HIS A 110 5.78 -6.02 -2.61
C HIS A 110 4.65 -5.48 -3.53
N VAL A 111 5.01 -4.99 -4.70
CA VAL A 111 4.06 -4.57 -5.73
C VAL A 111 3.86 -5.70 -6.73
N ILE A 112 4.97 -6.22 -7.23
CA ILE A 112 5.06 -7.36 -8.12
C ILE A 112 6.42 -8.02 -7.93
N ASP A 113 6.45 -9.33 -7.88
CA ASP A 113 7.69 -10.10 -7.82
C ASP A 113 7.75 -11.06 -8.99
N PHE A 114 8.93 -11.22 -9.55
CA PHE A 114 9.19 -12.11 -10.65
C PHE A 114 10.05 -13.27 -10.16
N GLY A 115 9.47 -14.47 -10.14
CA GLY A 115 10.19 -15.69 -9.87
C GLY A 115 10.72 -16.34 -11.15
N GLN A 116 11.36 -17.51 -11.03
CA GLN A 116 11.83 -18.26 -12.19
C GLN A 116 10.70 -18.84 -13.04
N LYS A 117 9.55 -19.18 -12.44
CA LYS A 117 8.42 -19.84 -13.12
C LYS A 117 7.14 -19.01 -13.08
N ASN A 118 7.00 -18.15 -12.08
CA ASN A 118 5.77 -17.44 -11.80
C ASN A 118 5.99 -15.95 -11.58
N VAL A 119 4.97 -15.17 -11.88
CA VAL A 119 4.87 -13.76 -11.52
C VAL A 119 3.90 -13.65 -10.36
N PHE A 120 4.27 -12.92 -9.31
CA PHE A 120 3.47 -12.69 -8.11
C PHE A 120 2.97 -11.26 -8.12
N ILE A 121 1.68 -11.06 -8.30
CA ILE A 121 1.05 -9.74 -8.36
C ILE A 121 0.33 -9.51 -7.04
N PHE A 122 0.73 -8.47 -6.31
CA PHE A 122 0.15 -8.16 -5.01
C PHE A 122 -1.00 -7.17 -5.14
N ALA A 123 -2.14 -7.49 -4.53
CA ALA A 123 -3.31 -6.63 -4.57
C ALA A 123 -3.05 -5.29 -3.85
N LYS A 124 -3.58 -4.19 -4.39
CA LYS A 124 -3.45 -2.85 -3.76
C LYS A 124 -4.11 -2.77 -2.38
N SER A 125 -5.16 -3.54 -2.15
CA SER A 125 -5.94 -3.55 -0.91
C SER A 125 -5.41 -4.52 0.14
N ASP A 126 -4.88 -5.66 -0.30
CA ASP A 126 -4.34 -6.69 0.59
C ASP A 126 -3.05 -7.26 0.02
N LYS A 127 -1.94 -6.71 0.46
CA LYS A 127 -0.59 -7.09 0.01
C LYS A 127 -0.11 -8.46 0.50
N ARG A 128 -0.90 -9.11 1.36
CA ARG A 128 -0.61 -10.48 1.81
C ARG A 128 -1.08 -11.53 0.81
N LYS A 129 -2.00 -11.15 -0.09
CA LYS A 129 -2.53 -12.04 -1.12
C LYS A 129 -1.86 -11.72 -2.45
N ALA A 130 -1.00 -12.61 -2.89
CA ALA A 130 -0.43 -12.54 -4.20
C ALA A 130 -1.25 -13.38 -5.18
N LEU A 131 -1.57 -12.79 -6.33
CA LEU A 131 -2.04 -13.55 -7.48
C LEU A 131 -0.82 -14.18 -8.15
N VAL A 132 -0.75 -15.51 -8.15
CA VAL A 132 0.37 -16.26 -8.73
C VAL A 132 0.04 -16.62 -10.17
N VAL A 133 0.79 -16.08 -11.11
CA VAL A 133 0.57 -16.27 -12.55
C VAL A 133 1.81 -16.91 -13.18
N PRO A 134 1.72 -18.17 -13.66
CA PRO A 134 2.80 -18.76 -14.44
C PRO A 134 3.05 -17.97 -15.72
N TYR A 135 4.32 -17.81 -16.15
CA TYR A 135 4.63 -17.11 -17.41
C TYR A 135 3.92 -17.71 -18.61
N THR A 136 3.69 -19.02 -18.60
CA THR A 136 2.95 -19.73 -19.67
C THR A 136 1.49 -19.29 -19.84
N LYS A 137 0.91 -18.66 -18.83
CA LYS A 137 -0.46 -18.11 -18.89
C LYS A 137 -0.51 -16.65 -19.31
N ILE A 138 0.64 -15.96 -19.37
CA ILE A 138 0.74 -14.59 -19.84
C ILE A 138 0.85 -14.61 -21.35
N LYS A 139 -0.14 -14.07 -22.03
CA LYS A 139 -0.20 -14.00 -23.49
C LYS A 139 0.68 -12.90 -24.04
N SER A 140 0.58 -11.73 -23.44
CA SER A 140 1.36 -10.57 -23.83
C SER A 140 1.53 -9.58 -22.64
N TYR A 141 2.51 -8.68 -22.78
CA TYR A 141 2.71 -7.59 -21.83
C TYR A 141 2.92 -6.27 -22.57
N LYS A 142 2.69 -5.17 -21.87
CA LYS A 142 3.02 -3.82 -22.33
C LYS A 142 3.55 -3.00 -21.17
N LEU A 143 4.65 -2.29 -21.39
CA LEU A 143 5.20 -1.34 -20.43
C LEU A 143 4.91 0.09 -20.91
N ILE A 144 4.26 0.88 -20.07
CA ILE A 144 3.92 2.27 -20.36
C ILE A 144 4.56 3.15 -19.31
N ARG A 145 5.44 4.04 -19.76
CA ARG A 145 6.04 5.04 -18.86
C ARG A 145 5.08 6.22 -18.68
N GLN A 146 4.71 6.50 -17.45
CA GLN A 146 3.86 7.63 -17.07
C GLN A 146 4.63 8.56 -16.12
N GLY A 147 5.43 9.47 -16.63
CA GLY A 147 6.24 10.37 -15.83
C GLY A 147 7.19 9.65 -14.87
N LYS A 148 6.88 9.67 -13.56
CA LYS A 148 7.68 9.03 -12.49
C LYS A 148 7.19 7.63 -12.12
N ALA A 149 6.37 7.01 -12.94
CA ALA A 149 5.84 5.67 -12.74
C ALA A 149 5.95 4.84 -14.01
N LEU A 150 6.09 3.54 -13.85
CA LEU A 150 6.03 2.55 -14.91
C LEU A 150 4.77 1.73 -14.70
N ARG A 151 3.91 1.64 -15.72
CA ARG A 151 2.72 0.82 -15.69
C ARG A 151 2.97 -0.44 -16.52
N LEU A 152 2.90 -1.59 -15.85
CA LEU A 152 2.94 -2.89 -16.49
C LEU A 152 1.50 -3.36 -16.72
N LEU A 153 1.19 -3.71 -17.96
CA LEU A 153 -0.05 -4.33 -18.38
C LEU A 153 0.24 -5.78 -18.73
N LEU A 154 -0.52 -6.70 -18.16
CA LEU A 154 -0.41 -8.13 -18.44
C LEU A 154 -1.71 -8.64 -19.01
N GLU A 155 -1.65 -9.31 -20.17
CA GLU A 155 -2.79 -9.95 -20.85
C GLU A 155 -2.73 -11.46 -20.63
N GLY A 156 -3.86 -12.06 -20.30
CA GLY A 156 -3.96 -13.51 -20.15
C GLY A 156 -5.39 -13.97 -19.85
N ALA A 157 -5.65 -15.25 -20.00
CA ALA A 157 -6.97 -15.83 -19.76
C ALA A 157 -7.45 -15.74 -18.28
N TRP A 158 -6.54 -15.41 -17.36
CA TRP A 158 -6.81 -15.24 -15.93
C TRP A 158 -7.28 -13.83 -15.56
N VAL A 159 -7.19 -12.89 -16.51
CA VAL A 159 -7.58 -11.49 -16.28
C VAL A 159 -9.09 -11.38 -16.34
N SER A 160 -9.70 -10.90 -15.27
CA SER A 160 -11.14 -10.66 -15.16
C SER A 160 -11.54 -9.20 -15.44
N HIS A 161 -10.57 -8.30 -15.64
CA HIS A 161 -10.86 -6.90 -15.91
C HIS A 161 -11.44 -6.70 -17.30
N PRO A 162 -12.47 -5.83 -17.49
CA PRO A 162 -13.12 -5.61 -18.80
C PRO A 162 -12.17 -5.15 -19.92
N SER A 163 -11.04 -4.53 -19.57
CA SER A 163 -10.01 -4.13 -20.55
C SER A 163 -9.20 -5.29 -21.11
N GLY A 164 -9.33 -6.52 -20.56
CA GLY A 164 -8.49 -7.66 -20.91
C GLY A 164 -7.05 -7.59 -20.35
N PHE A 165 -6.71 -6.56 -19.58
CA PHE A 165 -5.40 -6.37 -18.99
C PHE A 165 -5.45 -6.25 -17.47
N GLU A 166 -4.51 -6.88 -16.78
CA GLU A 166 -4.20 -6.60 -15.39
C GLU A 166 -3.17 -5.46 -15.32
N PHE A 167 -3.43 -4.47 -14.46
CA PHE A 167 -2.62 -3.25 -14.37
C PHE A 167 -1.80 -3.26 -13.09
N VAL A 168 -0.48 -3.18 -13.24
CA VAL A 168 0.44 -3.04 -12.10
C VAL A 168 1.19 -1.72 -12.24
N ASP A 169 0.94 -0.80 -11.33
CA ASP A 169 1.63 0.50 -11.29
C ASP A 169 2.87 0.39 -10.40
N ILE A 170 4.04 0.51 -11.03
CA ILE A 170 5.35 0.53 -10.38
C ILE A 170 5.78 1.99 -10.24
N ASN A 171 5.68 2.53 -9.03
CA ASN A 171 6.19 3.85 -8.74
C ASN A 171 7.71 3.83 -8.66
N ARG A 172 8.35 5.00 -8.85
CA ARG A 172 9.80 5.13 -8.73
C ARG A 172 10.26 4.56 -7.37
N PRO A 173 11.06 3.49 -7.36
CA PRO A 173 11.58 2.95 -6.11
C PRO A 173 12.54 3.96 -5.47
N PHE A 174 12.57 3.96 -4.14
CA PHE A 174 13.55 4.70 -3.40
C PHE A 174 14.81 3.84 -3.29
N MET A 175 15.92 4.33 -3.77
CA MET A 175 17.26 3.74 -3.74
C MET A 175 17.65 2.80 -4.89
N ALA A 176 18.86 2.98 -5.29
CA ALA A 176 19.76 2.16 -6.11
C ALA A 176 19.26 1.76 -7.51
N THR A 177 17.98 1.41 -7.69
CA THR A 177 17.46 0.96 -8.96
C THR A 177 16.61 2.05 -9.62
N THR A 178 16.97 2.46 -10.83
CA THR A 178 16.17 3.41 -11.60
C THR A 178 14.99 2.71 -12.25
N LEU A 179 13.93 3.47 -12.62
CA LEU A 179 12.82 2.88 -13.38
C LEU A 179 13.27 2.27 -14.72
N ASP A 180 14.31 2.82 -15.31
CA ASP A 180 14.87 2.30 -16.57
C ASP A 180 15.50 0.93 -16.36
N GLN A 181 16.23 0.72 -15.26
CA GLN A 181 16.79 -0.58 -14.92
C GLN A 181 15.69 -1.61 -14.61
N ILE A 182 14.63 -1.21 -13.89
CA ILE A 182 13.50 -2.10 -13.63
C ILE A 182 12.80 -2.47 -14.93
N GLN A 183 12.59 -1.50 -15.82
CA GLN A 183 12.00 -1.74 -17.13
C GLN A 183 12.84 -2.75 -17.92
N GLU A 184 14.14 -2.52 -18.02
CA GLU A 184 15.05 -3.40 -18.73
C GLU A 184 15.06 -4.83 -18.13
N GLN A 185 15.08 -4.96 -16.81
CA GLN A 185 15.01 -6.26 -16.16
C GLN A 185 13.69 -6.99 -16.42
N ILE A 186 12.55 -6.27 -16.41
CA ILE A 186 11.26 -6.86 -16.75
C ILE A 186 11.24 -7.31 -18.21
N GLU A 187 11.72 -6.48 -19.13
CA GLU A 187 11.81 -6.81 -20.57
C GLU A 187 12.68 -8.06 -20.80
N GLN A 188 13.84 -8.13 -20.14
CA GLN A 188 14.73 -9.30 -20.21
C GLN A 188 14.05 -10.57 -19.70
N LEU A 189 13.37 -10.50 -18.54
CA LEU A 189 12.64 -11.64 -17.97
C LEU A 189 11.49 -12.09 -18.87
N MET A 190 10.70 -11.15 -19.40
CA MET A 190 9.62 -11.47 -20.32
C MET A 190 10.13 -12.09 -21.62
N ALA A 191 11.22 -11.58 -22.18
CA ALA A 191 11.88 -12.14 -23.36
C ALA A 191 12.42 -13.55 -23.10
N GLN A 192 13.05 -13.79 -21.94
CA GLN A 192 13.55 -15.11 -21.52
C GLN A 192 12.43 -16.16 -21.51
N HIS A 193 11.23 -15.74 -21.07
CA HIS A 193 10.05 -16.61 -21.03
C HIS A 193 9.21 -16.57 -22.31
N LYS A 194 9.70 -15.93 -23.37
CA LYS A 194 9.04 -15.82 -24.71
C LYS A 194 7.64 -15.18 -24.64
N VAL A 195 7.41 -14.31 -23.66
CA VAL A 195 6.17 -13.52 -23.58
C VAL A 195 6.24 -12.39 -24.60
N LYS A 196 5.20 -12.23 -25.42
CA LYS A 196 5.17 -11.21 -26.49
C LYS A 196 4.93 -9.81 -25.90
N GLU A 197 5.70 -8.83 -26.37
CA GLU A 197 5.40 -7.44 -26.13
C GLU A 197 4.29 -6.96 -27.07
N THR A 198 3.25 -6.33 -26.50
CA THR A 198 2.21 -5.67 -27.29
C THR A 198 2.63 -4.21 -27.53
N ARG A 199 2.79 -3.83 -28.77
CA ARG A 199 3.10 -2.46 -29.19
C ARG A 199 1.90 -1.52 -29.06
#